data_7c1b0e3968acda4f0576e5bbce95bb6b
#
_entry.id   7c1b0e3968acda4f0576e5bbce95bb6b
#
_cell.length_a   1.000
_cell.length_b   1.000
_cell.length_c   1.000
_cell.angle_alpha   90.00
_cell.angle_beta   90.00
_cell.angle_gamma   90.00
#
_symmetry.space_group_name_H-M   'P 1'
#
loop_
_entity.id
_entity.type
_entity.pdbx_description
1 polymer ?
#
loop_
_entity_poly.entity_id
_entity_poly.type
_entity_poly.pdbx_seq_one_letter_code
_entity_poly.pdbx_strand_id
1 'polypeptide(L)'
;MSSLWRAALPQPEEIEQEVSDTCRLYTDLAWLWPMWGDAATEYAHYCQHVTALIRRCAHRSGATLLDIGCGGGKNALNLKLDFNVTGLDLSPAMLAQAKGLNPDCTFVQDDMRTFRLGRTFDAVLMDDAITHMNCQTDFVAAFRTAYDHLNLGGVLVATPDVTSETFQQNKTTVTQATRDGLDVVFVENVYDPDPADEQYETTILYLIRDHGRLRIETE
;
A
#
# COMPACT_ATOMS: atom_id res chain seq x y z
N MET A 1 41.41 9.47 13.34
CA MET A 1 41.23 8.07 12.89
C MET A 1 40.17 7.99 11.76
N SER A 2 40.25 8.79 10.71
CA SER A 2 39.19 8.81 9.69
C SER A 2 39.66 8.80 8.22
N SER A 3 40.96 8.69 7.98
CA SER A 3 41.50 8.76 6.58
C SER A 3 41.90 7.41 5.97
N LEU A 4 41.98 6.35 6.77
CA LEU A 4 42.46 5.05 6.30
C LEU A 4 41.34 4.15 5.70
N TRP A 5 40.07 4.44 5.98
CA TRP A 5 38.96 3.61 5.46
C TRP A 5 38.50 4.01 4.05
N ARG A 6 38.71 5.26 3.63
CA ARG A 6 38.29 5.72 2.30
C ARG A 6 39.15 5.18 1.13
N ALA A 7 40.36 4.69 1.42
CA ALA A 7 41.25 4.20 0.40
C ALA A 7 41.09 2.69 0.06
N ALA A 8 40.27 1.96 0.80
CA ALA A 8 40.14 0.52 0.68
C ALA A 8 38.76 0.03 0.14
N LEU A 9 37.82 0.95 -0.08
CA LEU A 9 36.55 0.57 -0.71
C LEU A 9 36.75 0.58 -2.22
N PRO A 10 36.42 -0.51 -2.94
CA PRO A 10 36.32 -0.44 -4.38
C PRO A 10 35.36 0.69 -4.73
N GLN A 11 35.68 1.47 -5.76
CA GLN A 11 34.73 2.42 -6.33
C GLN A 11 33.45 1.65 -6.62
N PRO A 12 32.28 2.14 -6.23
CA PRO A 12 31.04 1.49 -6.63
C PRO A 12 31.05 1.46 -8.16
N GLU A 13 31.18 0.29 -8.75
CA GLU A 13 30.73 0.07 -10.10
C GLU A 13 29.27 0.47 -10.05
N GLU A 14 28.87 1.40 -10.87
CA GLU A 14 27.51 1.89 -10.96
C GLU A 14 26.62 0.67 -11.19
N ILE A 15 25.98 0.20 -10.14
CA ILE A 15 24.89 -0.75 -10.26
C ILE A 15 23.73 0.12 -10.72
N GLU A 16 23.69 0.43 -12.02
CA GLU A 16 22.49 0.91 -12.68
C GLU A 16 21.48 -0.26 -12.63
N GLN A 17 20.81 -0.40 -11.51
CA GLN A 17 19.62 -1.19 -11.46
C GLN A 17 18.53 -0.32 -12.07
N GLU A 18 18.04 -0.67 -13.26
CA GLU A 18 16.83 -0.08 -13.80
C GLU A 18 15.76 -0.21 -12.72
N VAL A 19 15.40 0.90 -12.08
CA VAL A 19 14.28 0.96 -11.14
C VAL A 19 13.03 0.65 -11.98
N SER A 20 12.47 -0.51 -11.77
CA SER A 20 11.23 -0.91 -12.41
C SER A 20 10.12 0.00 -11.89
N ASP A 21 9.39 0.71 -12.77
CA ASP A 21 8.22 1.51 -12.42
C ASP A 21 7.08 0.71 -11.77
N THR A 22 7.21 -0.60 -11.65
CA THR A 22 6.23 -1.51 -11.07
C THR A 22 6.75 -2.12 -9.78
N CYS A 23 6.09 -1.81 -8.67
CA CYS A 23 6.36 -2.42 -7.38
C CYS A 23 6.18 -3.94 -7.46
N ARG A 24 7.26 -4.69 -7.26
CA ARG A 24 7.29 -6.15 -7.35
C ARG A 24 6.44 -6.82 -6.29
N LEU A 25 6.30 -6.18 -5.12
CA LEU A 25 5.42 -6.65 -4.06
C LEU A 25 3.95 -6.74 -4.50
N TYR A 26 3.56 -5.94 -5.49
CA TYR A 26 2.21 -6.00 -6.05
C TYR A 26 2.10 -6.85 -7.33
N THR A 27 3.22 -7.41 -7.81
CA THR A 27 3.27 -8.23 -9.04
C THR A 27 3.83 -9.62 -8.78
N ASP A 28 5.07 -9.89 -9.14
CA ASP A 28 5.70 -11.22 -9.05
C ASP A 28 6.06 -11.64 -7.62
N LEU A 29 6.24 -10.70 -6.70
CA LEU A 29 6.42 -10.96 -5.27
C LEU A 29 5.13 -10.85 -4.44
N ALA A 30 3.98 -10.69 -5.08
CA ALA A 30 2.69 -10.54 -4.39
C ALA A 30 2.38 -11.69 -3.41
N TRP A 31 2.93 -12.87 -3.65
CA TRP A 31 2.80 -14.01 -2.75
C TRP A 31 3.43 -13.79 -1.36
N LEU A 32 4.31 -12.77 -1.20
CA LEU A 32 4.86 -12.35 0.09
C LEU A 32 3.89 -11.44 0.87
N TRP A 33 2.89 -10.84 0.22
CA TRP A 33 1.96 -9.91 0.86
C TRP A 33 1.28 -10.45 2.13
N PRO A 34 0.89 -11.74 2.22
CA PRO A 34 0.34 -12.29 3.46
C PRO A 34 1.33 -12.35 4.63
N MET A 35 2.63 -12.20 4.36
CA MET A 35 3.70 -12.15 5.37
C MET A 35 3.93 -10.74 5.91
N TRP A 36 3.43 -9.72 5.21
CA TRP A 36 3.57 -8.32 5.58
C TRP A 36 2.38 -7.87 6.42
N GLY A 37 2.53 -7.91 7.74
CA GLY A 37 1.48 -7.51 8.68
C GLY A 37 0.31 -8.51 8.80
N ASP A 38 -0.25 -8.61 9.98
CA ASP A 38 -1.37 -9.49 10.26
C ASP A 38 -2.72 -8.78 10.02
N ALA A 39 -3.51 -9.35 9.10
CA ALA A 39 -4.78 -8.75 8.69
C ALA A 39 -5.81 -8.66 9.83
N ALA A 40 -5.80 -9.58 10.79
CA ALA A 40 -6.81 -9.66 11.83
C ALA A 40 -6.49 -8.79 13.06
N THR A 41 -5.20 -8.49 13.30
CA THR A 41 -4.77 -7.75 14.50
C THR A 41 -4.30 -6.34 14.16
N GLU A 42 -3.32 -6.18 13.29
CA GLU A 42 -2.76 -4.85 12.95
C GLU A 42 -3.80 -3.99 12.22
N TYR A 43 -4.43 -4.55 11.20
CA TYR A 43 -5.42 -3.82 10.40
C TYR A 43 -6.75 -3.60 11.15
N ALA A 44 -7.09 -4.45 12.13
CA ALA A 44 -8.33 -4.28 12.89
C ALA A 44 -8.40 -2.95 13.63
N HIS A 45 -7.31 -2.55 14.30
CA HIS A 45 -7.25 -1.29 15.04
C HIS A 45 -7.36 -0.07 14.11
N TYR A 46 -6.63 -0.11 13.00
CA TYR A 46 -6.73 0.91 11.96
C TYR A 46 -8.16 1.04 11.40
N CYS A 47 -8.76 -0.09 10.99
CA CYS A 47 -10.13 -0.11 10.45
C CYS A 47 -11.20 0.37 11.44
N GLN A 48 -11.03 0.12 12.75
CA GLN A 48 -11.89 0.69 13.79
C GLN A 48 -11.82 2.22 13.81
N HIS A 49 -10.61 2.81 13.68
CA HIS A 49 -10.46 4.27 13.60
C HIS A 49 -11.08 4.84 12.34
N VAL A 50 -10.84 4.21 11.18
CA VAL A 50 -11.46 4.60 9.91
C VAL A 50 -12.98 4.55 10.00
N THR A 51 -13.54 3.45 10.53
CA THR A 51 -14.99 3.30 10.74
C THR A 51 -15.55 4.40 11.65
N ALA A 52 -14.88 4.69 12.76
CA ALA A 52 -15.29 5.76 13.68
C ALA A 52 -15.23 7.15 13.00
N LEU A 53 -14.20 7.41 12.20
CA LEU A 53 -14.04 8.65 11.44
C LEU A 53 -15.17 8.80 10.40
N ILE A 54 -15.44 7.76 9.62
CA ILE A 54 -16.54 7.74 8.65
C ILE A 54 -17.87 8.04 9.34
N ARG A 55 -18.19 7.33 10.42
CA ARG A 55 -19.45 7.53 11.17
C ARG A 55 -19.59 8.92 11.76
N ARG A 56 -18.48 9.55 12.15
CA ARG A 56 -18.47 10.91 12.70
C ARG A 56 -18.66 12.00 11.64
N CYS A 57 -18.06 11.80 10.46
CA CYS A 57 -17.98 12.83 9.42
C CYS A 57 -19.08 12.70 8.36
N ALA A 58 -19.63 11.51 8.14
CA ALA A 58 -20.70 11.33 7.18
C ALA A 58 -22.01 11.98 7.65
N HIS A 59 -22.65 12.72 6.76
CA HIS A 59 -23.94 13.37 7.03
C HIS A 59 -25.15 12.43 6.82
N ARG A 60 -24.87 11.15 6.53
CA ARG A 60 -25.88 10.11 6.37
C ARG A 60 -25.36 8.80 6.95
N SER A 61 -26.25 7.98 7.47
CA SER A 61 -25.94 6.60 7.82
C SER A 61 -25.96 5.77 6.52
N GLY A 62 -24.80 5.38 6.04
CA GLY A 62 -24.66 4.55 4.87
C GLY A 62 -23.89 3.28 5.19
N ALA A 63 -24.14 2.23 4.39
CA ALA A 63 -23.54 0.91 4.59
C ALA A 63 -22.58 0.51 3.46
N THR A 64 -22.35 1.36 2.44
CA THR A 64 -21.50 1.03 1.29
C THR A 64 -20.16 1.74 1.36
N LEU A 65 -19.07 1.00 1.16
CA LEU A 65 -17.71 1.52 1.16
C LEU A 65 -16.97 1.06 -0.09
N LEU A 66 -16.28 2.00 -0.74
CA LEU A 66 -15.30 1.74 -1.79
C LEU A 66 -13.90 1.88 -1.21
N ASP A 67 -13.11 0.80 -1.31
CA ASP A 67 -11.71 0.74 -0.90
C ASP A 67 -10.82 0.80 -2.16
N ILE A 68 -10.23 1.97 -2.43
CA ILE A 68 -9.41 2.24 -3.62
C ILE A 68 -7.95 1.93 -3.30
N GLY A 69 -7.32 1.07 -4.10
CA GLY A 69 -6.01 0.50 -3.81
C GLY A 69 -6.11 -0.53 -2.69
N CYS A 70 -7.13 -1.41 -2.77
CA CYS A 70 -7.45 -2.35 -1.68
C CYS A 70 -6.40 -3.45 -1.45
N GLY A 71 -5.39 -3.56 -2.32
CA GLY A 71 -4.33 -4.57 -2.23
C GLY A 71 -4.88 -5.98 -2.05
N GLY A 72 -4.26 -6.76 -1.16
CA GLY A 72 -4.69 -8.12 -0.81
C GLY A 72 -5.93 -8.20 0.09
N GLY A 73 -6.65 -7.10 0.30
CA GLY A 73 -7.96 -7.08 0.98
C GLY A 73 -7.90 -7.16 2.51
N LYS A 74 -6.80 -6.79 3.15
CA LYS A 74 -6.66 -6.81 4.61
C LYS A 74 -7.58 -5.80 5.29
N ASN A 75 -7.74 -4.60 4.72
CA ASN A 75 -8.72 -3.62 5.18
C ASN A 75 -10.14 -4.16 5.00
N ALA A 76 -10.45 -4.73 3.83
CA ALA A 76 -11.76 -5.30 3.54
C ALA A 76 -12.18 -6.38 4.55
N LEU A 77 -11.23 -7.20 5.05
CA LEU A 77 -11.50 -8.23 6.06
C LEU A 77 -12.14 -7.65 7.34
N ASN A 78 -11.70 -6.47 7.73
CA ASN A 78 -12.17 -5.80 8.94
C ASN A 78 -13.36 -4.88 8.65
N LEU A 79 -13.30 -4.10 7.57
CA LEU A 79 -14.33 -3.12 7.22
C LEU A 79 -15.66 -3.76 6.80
N LYS A 80 -15.65 -5.00 6.29
CA LYS A 80 -16.88 -5.73 5.92
C LYS A 80 -17.78 -6.08 7.11
N LEU A 81 -17.28 -5.96 8.33
CA LEU A 81 -18.10 -6.12 9.55
C LEU A 81 -19.09 -4.95 9.73
N ASP A 82 -18.77 -3.79 9.16
CA ASP A 82 -19.52 -2.55 9.29
C ASP A 82 -20.11 -2.05 7.96
N PHE A 83 -19.52 -2.45 6.82
CA PHE A 83 -19.86 -1.95 5.49
C PHE A 83 -19.99 -3.07 4.46
N ASN A 84 -20.80 -2.82 3.42
CA ASN A 84 -20.75 -3.58 2.18
C ASN A 84 -19.56 -3.05 1.34
N VAL A 85 -18.44 -3.77 1.38
CA VAL A 85 -17.17 -3.33 0.80
C VAL A 85 -17.08 -3.72 -0.67
N THR A 86 -16.65 -2.75 -1.47
CA THR A 86 -16.14 -2.97 -2.82
C THR A 86 -14.68 -2.54 -2.84
N GLY A 87 -13.76 -3.44 -3.17
CA GLY A 87 -12.36 -3.13 -3.36
C GLY A 87 -12.02 -2.89 -4.82
N LEU A 88 -11.13 -1.93 -5.07
CA LEU A 88 -10.57 -1.65 -6.38
C LEU A 88 -9.05 -1.65 -6.28
N ASP A 89 -8.38 -2.32 -7.19
CA ASP A 89 -6.92 -2.34 -7.28
C ASP A 89 -6.46 -2.52 -8.72
N LEU A 90 -5.28 -2.03 -9.06
CA LEU A 90 -4.68 -2.20 -10.38
C LEU A 90 -4.10 -3.60 -10.56
N SER A 91 -3.61 -4.23 -9.48
CA SER A 91 -2.93 -5.51 -9.50
C SER A 91 -3.88 -6.70 -9.49
N PRO A 92 -3.88 -7.54 -10.54
CA PRO A 92 -4.64 -8.78 -10.55
C PRO A 92 -4.16 -9.79 -9.50
N ALA A 93 -2.86 -9.77 -9.15
CA ALA A 93 -2.28 -10.65 -8.14
C ALA A 93 -2.79 -10.29 -6.74
N MET A 94 -2.87 -9.00 -6.41
CA MET A 94 -3.48 -8.51 -5.18
C MET A 94 -4.96 -8.85 -5.11
N LEU A 95 -5.70 -8.61 -6.18
CA LEU A 95 -7.14 -8.93 -6.23
C LEU A 95 -7.43 -10.43 -6.09
N ALA A 96 -6.55 -11.29 -6.57
CA ALA A 96 -6.68 -12.74 -6.36
C ALA A 96 -6.60 -13.09 -4.86
N GLN A 97 -5.68 -12.46 -4.12
CA GLN A 97 -5.57 -12.63 -2.67
C GLN A 97 -6.78 -12.04 -1.94
N ALA A 98 -7.18 -10.82 -2.33
CA ALA A 98 -8.34 -10.14 -1.73
C ALA A 98 -9.62 -10.97 -1.84
N LYS A 99 -9.87 -11.57 -3.00
CA LYS A 99 -10.99 -12.50 -3.25
C LYS A 99 -10.88 -13.77 -2.42
N GLY A 100 -9.67 -14.33 -2.28
CA GLY A 100 -9.43 -15.50 -1.44
C GLY A 100 -9.69 -15.22 0.05
N LEU A 101 -9.27 -14.05 0.53
CA LEU A 101 -9.44 -13.63 1.92
C LEU A 101 -10.89 -13.20 2.22
N ASN A 102 -11.59 -12.60 1.24
CA ASN A 102 -12.93 -12.01 1.40
C ASN A 102 -13.85 -12.45 0.25
N PRO A 103 -14.28 -13.73 0.20
CA PRO A 103 -15.11 -14.23 -0.90
C PRO A 103 -16.52 -13.59 -0.95
N ASP A 104 -16.93 -12.94 0.13
CA ASP A 104 -18.20 -12.23 0.31
C ASP A 104 -18.15 -10.76 -0.16
N CYS A 105 -16.97 -10.22 -0.48
CA CYS A 105 -16.79 -8.86 -0.99
C CYS A 105 -16.70 -8.82 -2.51
N THR A 106 -16.97 -7.64 -3.09
CA THR A 106 -16.80 -7.39 -4.53
C THR A 106 -15.41 -6.78 -4.78
N PHE A 107 -14.69 -7.27 -5.80
CA PHE A 107 -13.39 -6.72 -6.18
C PHE A 107 -13.34 -6.46 -7.69
N VAL A 108 -12.82 -5.28 -8.06
CA VAL A 108 -12.74 -4.78 -9.43
C VAL A 108 -11.30 -4.43 -9.75
N GLN A 109 -10.80 -4.85 -10.91
CA GLN A 109 -9.52 -4.41 -11.43
C GLN A 109 -9.72 -3.15 -12.27
N ASP A 110 -9.17 -2.04 -11.82
CA ASP A 110 -9.20 -0.77 -12.57
C ASP A 110 -8.15 0.20 -12.00
N ASP A 111 -7.93 1.31 -12.73
CA ASP A 111 -7.02 2.37 -12.34
C ASP A 111 -7.75 3.44 -11.53
N MET A 112 -7.20 3.78 -10.34
CA MET A 112 -7.81 4.78 -9.44
C MET A 112 -7.99 6.16 -10.08
N ARG A 113 -7.22 6.49 -11.11
CA ARG A 113 -7.28 7.78 -11.82
C ARG A 113 -8.49 7.87 -12.76
N THR A 114 -9.01 6.74 -13.25
CA THR A 114 -9.93 6.74 -14.41
C THR A 114 -11.14 5.83 -14.27
N PHE A 115 -11.22 4.97 -13.27
CA PHE A 115 -12.29 3.99 -13.15
C PHE A 115 -13.70 4.60 -13.15
N ARG A 116 -14.70 3.81 -13.61
CA ARG A 116 -16.12 4.20 -13.62
C ARG A 116 -16.97 2.99 -13.27
N LEU A 117 -17.44 2.93 -12.01
CA LEU A 117 -18.24 1.80 -11.53
C LEU A 117 -19.75 1.95 -11.81
N GLY A 118 -20.20 3.11 -12.31
CA GLY A 118 -21.61 3.39 -12.58
C GLY A 118 -22.50 3.44 -11.33
N ARG A 119 -21.90 3.53 -10.14
CA ARG A 119 -22.59 3.64 -8.85
C ARG A 119 -21.76 4.47 -7.88
N THR A 120 -22.40 4.96 -6.81
CA THR A 120 -21.80 5.76 -5.76
C THR A 120 -21.84 5.04 -4.41
N PHE A 121 -21.03 5.49 -3.45
CA PHE A 121 -20.81 4.88 -2.15
C PHE A 121 -21.01 5.91 -1.03
N ASP A 122 -21.33 5.44 0.15
CA ASP A 122 -21.50 6.29 1.34
C ASP A 122 -20.14 6.69 1.93
N ALA A 123 -19.12 5.87 1.73
CA ALA A 123 -17.74 6.18 2.08
C ALA A 123 -16.78 5.70 0.99
N VAL A 124 -15.67 6.40 0.83
CA VAL A 124 -14.51 6.00 0.03
C VAL A 124 -13.28 6.04 0.92
N LEU A 125 -12.49 4.98 0.88
CA LEU A 125 -11.20 4.87 1.52
C LEU A 125 -10.10 4.82 0.45
N MET A 126 -9.01 5.57 0.68
CA MET A 126 -7.75 5.49 -0.07
C MET A 126 -6.62 5.36 0.96
N ASP A 127 -6.35 4.12 1.38
CA ASP A 127 -5.35 3.80 2.40
C ASP A 127 -3.99 3.61 1.73
N ASP A 128 -3.06 4.51 2.00
CA ASP A 128 -1.69 4.56 1.45
C ASP A 128 -1.59 4.60 -0.10
N ALA A 129 -2.51 3.96 -0.79
CA ALA A 129 -2.49 3.83 -2.25
C ALA A 129 -2.29 5.15 -3.01
N ILE A 130 -2.69 6.30 -2.42
CA ILE A 130 -2.53 7.62 -3.03
C ILE A 130 -1.06 8.04 -3.15
N THR A 131 -0.17 7.50 -2.34
CA THR A 131 1.27 7.79 -2.36
C THR A 131 1.97 7.26 -3.62
N HIS A 132 1.33 6.35 -4.35
CA HIS A 132 1.81 5.87 -5.65
C HIS A 132 1.56 6.85 -6.81
N MET A 133 0.96 8.02 -6.55
CA MET A 133 0.73 9.04 -7.59
C MET A 133 1.98 9.94 -7.73
N ASN A 134 2.78 9.69 -8.74
CA ASN A 134 4.08 10.33 -8.95
C ASN A 134 3.99 11.77 -9.51
N CYS A 135 2.81 12.29 -9.76
CA CYS A 135 2.62 13.67 -10.20
C CYS A 135 1.29 14.25 -9.75
N GLN A 136 1.25 15.58 -9.65
CA GLN A 136 0.05 16.31 -9.24
C GLN A 136 -1.18 16.01 -10.12
N THR A 137 -0.98 15.81 -11.42
CA THR A 137 -2.08 15.51 -12.35
C THR A 137 -2.76 14.19 -12.00
N ASP A 138 -2.00 13.15 -11.74
CA ASP A 138 -2.49 11.82 -11.37
C ASP A 138 -3.12 11.84 -9.98
N PHE A 139 -2.49 12.53 -9.04
CA PHE A 139 -3.03 12.75 -7.69
C PHE A 139 -4.42 13.39 -7.73
N VAL A 140 -4.56 14.51 -8.47
CA VAL A 140 -5.85 15.19 -8.62
C VAL A 140 -6.87 14.31 -9.35
N ALA A 141 -6.45 13.53 -10.36
CA ALA A 141 -7.34 12.63 -11.09
C ALA A 141 -7.89 11.52 -10.18
N ALA A 142 -7.05 10.92 -9.33
CA ALA A 142 -7.47 9.91 -8.36
C ALA A 142 -8.49 10.46 -7.35
N PHE A 143 -8.22 11.63 -6.76
CA PHE A 143 -9.18 12.27 -5.85
C PHE A 143 -10.49 12.66 -6.53
N ARG A 144 -10.43 13.15 -7.77
CA ARG A 144 -11.63 13.49 -8.54
C ARG A 144 -12.47 12.26 -8.83
N THR A 145 -11.82 11.17 -9.24
CA THR A 145 -12.51 9.90 -9.51
C THR A 145 -13.15 9.34 -8.24
N ALA A 146 -12.44 9.40 -7.11
CA ALA A 146 -12.99 9.04 -5.80
C ALA A 146 -14.21 9.90 -5.42
N TYR A 147 -14.13 11.21 -5.62
CA TYR A 147 -15.23 12.16 -5.37
C TYR A 147 -16.47 11.85 -6.25
N ASP A 148 -16.26 11.56 -7.54
CA ASP A 148 -17.34 11.21 -8.48
C ASP A 148 -18.10 9.93 -8.07
N HIS A 149 -17.50 9.11 -7.20
CA HIS A 149 -18.11 7.89 -6.66
C HIS A 149 -18.69 8.08 -5.25
N LEU A 150 -18.72 9.28 -4.70
CA LEU A 150 -19.37 9.56 -3.42
C LEU A 150 -20.86 9.88 -3.58
N ASN A 151 -21.66 9.33 -2.69
CA ASN A 151 -23.03 9.82 -2.48
C ASN A 151 -23.01 11.23 -1.90
N LEU A 152 -24.06 12.02 -2.16
CA LEU A 152 -24.20 13.32 -1.51
C LEU A 152 -24.23 13.14 0.03
N GLY A 153 -23.32 13.83 0.72
CA GLY A 153 -23.14 13.71 2.17
C GLY A 153 -22.30 12.49 2.58
N GLY A 154 -21.69 11.77 1.63
CA GLY A 154 -20.68 10.76 1.88
C GLY A 154 -19.32 11.33 2.28
N VAL A 155 -18.38 10.49 2.67
CA VAL A 155 -17.05 10.89 3.14
C VAL A 155 -15.95 10.15 2.42
N LEU A 156 -14.90 10.88 2.02
CA LEU A 156 -13.63 10.33 1.58
C LEU A 156 -12.64 10.39 2.74
N VAL A 157 -12.00 9.25 3.02
CA VAL A 157 -10.87 9.15 3.95
C VAL A 157 -9.64 8.77 3.13
N ALA A 158 -8.59 9.57 3.22
CA ALA A 158 -7.28 9.27 2.63
C ALA A 158 -6.22 9.31 3.74
N THR A 159 -5.38 8.29 3.79
CA THR A 159 -4.37 8.10 4.84
C THR A 159 -3.03 7.76 4.20
N PRO A 160 -2.22 8.75 3.82
CA PRO A 160 -0.87 8.49 3.34
C PRO A 160 0.02 8.02 4.49
N ASP A 161 0.86 7.02 4.27
CA ASP A 161 1.83 6.53 5.26
C ASP A 161 2.88 7.58 5.59
N VAL A 162 3.29 8.35 4.60
CA VAL A 162 4.34 9.36 4.73
C VAL A 162 3.81 10.71 4.24
N THR A 163 4.06 11.74 5.03
CA THR A 163 3.84 13.15 4.67
C THR A 163 5.15 13.92 4.83
N SER A 164 5.22 15.15 4.30
CA SER A 164 6.41 16.00 4.46
C SER A 164 6.81 16.22 5.93
N GLU A 165 5.83 16.22 6.85
CA GLU A 165 6.08 16.39 8.29
C GLU A 165 6.58 15.12 8.98
N THR A 166 6.28 13.94 8.42
CA THR A 166 6.64 12.63 9.01
C THR A 166 7.81 11.96 8.31
N PHE A 167 8.18 12.43 7.12
CA PHE A 167 9.30 11.90 6.36
C PHE A 167 10.62 11.96 7.14
N GLN A 168 11.40 10.91 7.08
CA GLN A 168 12.73 10.83 7.68
C GLN A 168 13.74 10.33 6.64
N GLN A 169 14.65 11.21 6.28
CA GLN A 169 15.69 10.93 5.29
C GLN A 169 16.53 9.70 5.67
N ASN A 170 16.68 8.78 4.74
CA ASN A 170 17.45 7.54 4.87
C ASN A 170 17.02 6.65 6.05
N LYS A 171 15.72 6.65 6.36
CA LYS A 171 15.16 5.78 7.39
C LYS A 171 15.13 4.34 6.89
N THR A 172 15.64 3.43 7.70
CA THR A 172 15.56 1.98 7.44
C THR A 172 14.67 1.31 8.47
N THR A 173 13.70 0.56 8.00
CA THR A 173 12.79 -0.27 8.81
C THR A 173 13.04 -1.74 8.52
N VAL A 174 13.03 -2.57 9.56
CA VAL A 174 13.19 -4.02 9.41
C VAL A 174 12.00 -4.72 10.06
N THR A 175 11.28 -5.50 9.27
CA THR A 175 10.22 -6.37 9.77
C THR A 175 10.52 -7.82 9.40
N GLN A 176 9.94 -8.76 10.17
CA GLN A 176 10.15 -10.19 9.92
C GLN A 176 8.88 -10.96 10.18
N ALA A 177 8.66 -12.01 9.41
CA ALA A 177 7.54 -12.91 9.57
C ALA A 177 7.95 -14.35 9.31
N THR A 178 7.33 -15.28 10.01
CA THR A 178 7.52 -16.72 9.85
C THR A 178 6.16 -17.41 9.72
N ARG A 179 5.98 -18.22 8.69
CA ARG A 179 4.78 -19.02 8.48
C ARG A 179 5.13 -20.29 7.68
N ASP A 180 4.71 -21.44 8.16
CA ASP A 180 4.74 -22.73 7.42
C ASP A 180 6.11 -23.10 6.83
N GLY A 181 7.22 -22.80 7.55
CA GLY A 181 8.59 -23.06 7.12
C GLY A 181 9.17 -22.00 6.18
N LEU A 182 8.43 -20.93 5.94
CA LEU A 182 8.86 -19.72 5.26
C LEU A 182 9.21 -18.62 6.26
N ASP A 183 10.47 -18.18 6.27
CA ASP A 183 10.94 -17.04 7.04
C ASP A 183 11.24 -15.89 6.06
N VAL A 184 10.69 -14.70 6.32
CA VAL A 184 10.94 -13.52 5.51
C VAL A 184 11.38 -12.37 6.39
N VAL A 185 12.48 -11.71 5.98
CA VAL A 185 12.88 -10.41 6.55
C VAL A 185 12.74 -9.39 5.45
N PHE A 186 11.97 -8.34 5.72
CA PHE A 186 11.80 -7.16 4.89
C PHE A 186 12.70 -6.06 5.45
N VAL A 187 13.58 -5.52 4.62
CA VAL A 187 14.40 -4.36 4.93
C VAL A 187 13.97 -3.26 3.97
N GLU A 188 13.29 -2.27 4.48
CA GLU A 188 12.78 -1.13 3.74
C GLU A 188 13.64 0.09 4.04
N ASN A 189 14.11 0.78 3.02
CA ASN A 189 14.80 2.05 3.14
C ASN A 189 14.09 3.11 2.31
N VAL A 190 13.77 4.24 2.94
CA VAL A 190 13.20 5.41 2.26
C VAL A 190 14.27 6.48 2.13
N TYR A 191 14.38 7.05 0.94
CA TYR A 191 15.37 8.06 0.61
C TYR A 191 14.80 9.10 -0.36
N ASP A 192 15.07 10.36 -0.11
CA ASP A 192 14.72 11.46 -0.99
C ASP A 192 16.01 11.96 -1.68
N PRO A 193 16.17 11.74 -2.98
CA PRO A 193 17.34 12.17 -3.74
C PRO A 193 17.33 13.66 -4.08
N ASP A 194 16.15 14.29 -4.18
CA ASP A 194 15.98 15.71 -4.50
C ASP A 194 14.92 16.38 -3.60
N PRO A 195 15.31 16.94 -2.46
CA PRO A 195 14.39 17.63 -1.54
C PRO A 195 13.63 18.83 -2.13
N ALA A 196 13.86 19.18 -3.39
CA ALA A 196 13.15 20.25 -4.07
C ALA A 196 11.87 19.78 -4.77
N ASP A 197 11.69 18.48 -4.96
CA ASP A 197 10.44 17.89 -5.42
C ASP A 197 9.62 17.31 -4.24
N GLU A 198 8.51 16.68 -4.51
CA GLU A 198 7.64 16.08 -3.48
C GLU A 198 7.65 14.54 -3.61
N GLN A 199 8.79 13.96 -4.01
CA GLN A 199 8.96 12.53 -4.24
C GLN A 199 10.02 11.94 -3.31
N TYR A 200 9.90 10.67 -3.03
CA TYR A 200 10.92 9.88 -2.36
C TYR A 200 10.97 8.47 -2.96
N GLU A 201 12.08 7.82 -2.81
CA GLU A 201 12.31 6.45 -3.26
C GLU A 201 12.19 5.49 -2.07
N THR A 202 11.60 4.33 -2.33
CA THR A 202 11.58 3.22 -1.39
C THR A 202 12.30 2.05 -2.01
N THR A 203 13.37 1.60 -1.35
CA THR A 203 14.06 0.36 -1.70
C THR A 203 13.71 -0.72 -0.71
N ILE A 204 13.29 -1.89 -1.20
CA ILE A 204 12.99 -3.04 -0.34
C ILE A 204 13.92 -4.21 -0.67
N LEU A 205 14.58 -4.73 0.37
CA LEU A 205 15.36 -5.97 0.31
C LEU A 205 14.57 -7.07 1.04
N TYR A 206 14.34 -8.17 0.34
CA TYR A 206 13.66 -9.36 0.85
C TYR A 206 14.68 -10.47 1.10
N LEU A 207 14.88 -10.87 2.36
CA LEU A 207 15.61 -12.08 2.71
C LEU A 207 14.59 -13.20 2.93
N ILE A 208 14.46 -14.09 1.97
CA ILE A 208 13.45 -15.15 1.95
C ILE A 208 14.15 -16.48 2.23
N ARG A 209 13.75 -17.16 3.29
CA ARG A 209 14.26 -18.47 3.64
C ARG A 209 13.13 -19.49 3.59
N ASP A 210 13.11 -20.26 2.53
CA ASP A 210 12.13 -21.31 2.29
C ASP A 210 12.74 -22.67 2.67
N HIS A 211 12.22 -23.30 3.73
CA HIS A 211 12.73 -24.55 4.28
C HIS A 211 14.27 -24.54 4.45
N GLY A 212 14.81 -23.41 4.94
CA GLY A 212 16.25 -23.20 5.17
C GLY A 212 17.05 -22.73 3.94
N ARG A 213 16.47 -22.73 2.73
CA ARG A 213 17.13 -22.24 1.52
C ARG A 213 16.95 -20.72 1.39
N LEU A 214 18.05 -19.97 1.42
CA LEU A 214 18.04 -18.52 1.27
C LEU A 214 17.89 -18.09 -0.18
N ARG A 215 17.00 -17.13 -0.42
CA ARG A 215 16.88 -16.33 -1.62
C ARG A 215 16.82 -14.84 -1.23
N ILE A 216 17.42 -13.98 -2.04
CA ILE A 216 17.42 -12.53 -1.84
C ILE A 216 16.76 -11.91 -3.08
N GLU A 217 15.81 -11.02 -2.84
CA GLU A 217 15.13 -10.23 -3.86
C GLU A 217 15.19 -8.75 -3.47
N THR A 218 15.10 -7.85 -4.45
CA THR A 218 15.10 -6.39 -4.26
C THR A 218 14.08 -5.72 -5.17
N GLU A 219 13.60 -4.60 -4.77
CA GLU A 219 12.88 -3.63 -5.60
C GLU A 219 13.19 -2.21 -5.17
#